data_e2785c2887bc3b38aeadd89032a9df08
#
_entry.id   e2785c2887bc3b38aeadd89032a9df08
#
_cell.length_a   1.000
_cell.length_b   1.000
_cell.length_c   1.000
_cell.angle_alpha   90.00
_cell.angle_beta   90.00
_cell.angle_gamma   90.00
#
_symmetry.space_group_name_H-M   'P 1'
#
loop_
_entity.id
_entity.type
_entity.pdbx_description
1 polymer ?
#
loop_
_entity_poly.entity_id
_entity_poly.type
_entity_poly.pdbx_seq_one_letter_code
_entity_poly.pdbx_strand_id
1 'polypeptide(L)'
;MKNSKDNRLTFKFQKYAKQLCLETILLILLSACNLGVGVDYSNKGSIVVYDEPKTWIDFDAPIPIFTTKDPQLGIDRLHLFVDSLKGKRIAIVCNQTSMVKDVHLLDTLLALNLNVVKVFSPEHGFRGDISAGEKVSSSIDPKTGIPLVSLYGTHKKPTESDLSDVDIVIFDIQDVGVRFYTFLSTMHFVMEACAENGKQMVVLDRPNPNAHYIDGPILEPAYKSFVGMHPVPIVYGMTIGEYALMINGEGWLDKKLTCRLWIIPCKNYTHKTKYVLPIPPSPNLRSELAISLYPSLCLFEATTVSIGRGTDQPFEVYGHPKFPNTEFTFSPKPQFGASNPPQAYCNCNGFNLASSLAKRSYEINLNYLINARDLLGDSIEFIDQGAFFNRLAGNAILKEQFAKGWSAKEIRSTWKPGLEEFKRIRKKYLLYN
;
A
#
# COMPACT_ATOMS: atom_id res chain seq x y z
N MET A 1 -47.80 63.73 1.01
CA MET A 1 -46.35 63.45 1.06
C MET A 1 -46.06 62.36 2.11
N LYS A 2 -46.25 61.10 1.77
CA LYS A 2 -45.81 59.90 2.53
C LYS A 2 -45.65 58.80 1.47
N ASN A 3 -44.47 58.43 1.07
CA ASN A 3 -44.14 57.14 0.39
C ASN A 3 -42.78 57.25 -0.35
N SER A 4 -41.69 57.64 0.31
CA SER A 4 -40.37 57.55 -0.30
C SER A 4 -39.27 57.06 0.64
N LYS A 5 -39.57 56.69 1.90
CA LYS A 5 -38.57 56.14 2.83
C LYS A 5 -38.59 54.64 2.98
N ASP A 6 -39.69 53.95 2.67
CA ASP A 6 -39.79 52.51 2.84
C ASP A 6 -39.12 51.70 1.73
N ASN A 7 -39.00 52.24 0.51
CA ASN A 7 -38.37 51.54 -0.59
C ASN A 7 -36.82 51.52 -0.57
N ARG A 8 -36.17 52.38 0.25
CA ARG A 8 -34.71 52.35 0.40
C ARG A 8 -34.24 51.34 1.48
N LEU A 9 -35.04 51.05 2.46
CA LEU A 9 -34.74 50.05 3.49
C LEU A 9 -34.89 48.62 2.95
N THR A 10 -35.94 48.34 2.18
CA THR A 10 -36.17 47.03 1.55
C THR A 10 -35.10 46.70 0.52
N PHE A 11 -34.61 47.69 -0.24
CA PHE A 11 -33.53 47.46 -1.20
C PHE A 11 -32.17 47.22 -0.54
N LYS A 12 -31.89 47.83 0.61
CA LYS A 12 -30.67 47.56 1.37
C LYS A 12 -30.71 46.18 2.04
N PHE A 13 -31.86 45.81 2.59
CA PHE A 13 -32.01 44.47 3.21
C PHE A 13 -31.87 43.34 2.17
N GLN A 14 -32.44 43.49 0.99
CA GLN A 14 -32.26 42.48 -0.09
C GLN A 14 -30.82 42.40 -0.60
N LYS A 15 -30.05 43.53 -0.61
CA LYS A 15 -28.65 43.52 -1.02
C LYS A 15 -27.75 42.86 0.03
N TYR A 16 -28.02 43.11 1.32
CA TYR A 16 -27.30 42.43 2.42
C TYR A 16 -27.66 40.96 2.54
N ALA A 17 -28.91 40.57 2.34
CA ALA A 17 -29.33 39.17 2.34
C ALA A 17 -28.70 38.40 1.16
N LYS A 18 -28.60 39.00 -0.03
CA LYS A 18 -27.89 38.39 -1.17
C LYS A 18 -26.38 38.26 -0.93
N GLN A 19 -25.76 39.25 -0.25
CA GLN A 19 -24.34 39.19 0.04
C GLN A 19 -23.99 38.20 1.13
N LEU A 20 -24.81 38.10 2.19
CA LEU A 20 -24.68 37.04 3.20
C LEU A 20 -24.91 35.65 2.60
N CYS A 21 -25.88 35.50 1.69
CA CYS A 21 -26.13 34.23 1.02
C CYS A 21 -24.95 33.80 0.13
N LEU A 22 -24.31 34.76 -0.59
CA LEU A 22 -23.12 34.47 -1.41
C LEU A 22 -21.90 34.09 -0.54
N GLU A 23 -21.67 34.78 0.56
CA GLU A 23 -20.56 34.47 1.48
C GLU A 23 -20.78 33.13 2.20
N THR A 24 -22.02 32.80 2.56
CA THR A 24 -22.38 31.50 3.16
C THR A 24 -22.26 30.37 2.13
N ILE A 25 -22.64 30.62 0.87
CA ILE A 25 -22.46 29.66 -0.24
C ILE A 25 -20.97 29.48 -0.55
N LEU A 26 -20.16 30.54 -0.50
CA LEU A 26 -18.71 30.46 -0.71
C LEU A 26 -18.02 29.69 0.44
N LEU A 27 -18.46 29.86 1.69
CA LEU A 27 -17.99 29.10 2.85
C LEU A 27 -18.43 27.63 2.80
N ILE A 28 -19.63 27.34 2.30
CA ILE A 28 -20.11 25.97 2.06
C ILE A 28 -19.35 25.31 0.91
N LEU A 29 -19.03 26.05 -0.15
CA LEU A 29 -18.19 25.56 -1.26
C LEU A 29 -16.74 25.32 -0.83
N LEU A 30 -16.19 26.11 0.09
CA LEU A 30 -14.85 25.90 0.65
C LEU A 30 -14.80 24.75 1.69
N SER A 31 -15.91 24.42 2.35
CA SER A 31 -16.01 23.25 3.23
C SER A 31 -16.37 21.95 2.48
N ALA A 32 -16.91 22.03 1.26
CA ALA A 32 -17.21 20.89 0.41
C ALA A 32 -15.97 20.33 -0.31
N CYS A 33 -14.81 20.99 -0.24
CA CYS A 33 -13.54 20.54 -0.81
C CYS A 33 -12.88 19.35 -0.09
N ASN A 34 -13.60 18.65 0.79
CA ASN A 34 -13.19 17.37 1.40
C ASN A 34 -13.92 16.15 0.84
N LEU A 35 -14.56 16.27 -0.33
CA LEU A 35 -15.26 15.19 -0.99
C LEU A 35 -14.34 14.54 -2.04
N GLY A 36 -14.36 13.23 -2.09
CA GLY A 36 -13.43 12.36 -2.81
C GLY A 36 -13.13 12.79 -4.25
N VAL A 37 -11.84 12.85 -4.55
CA VAL A 37 -11.31 13.30 -5.83
C VAL A 37 -10.89 12.08 -6.66
N GLY A 38 -11.53 11.87 -7.80
CA GLY A 38 -11.04 10.98 -8.84
C GLY A 38 -10.03 11.74 -9.71
N VAL A 39 -8.89 11.14 -9.98
CA VAL A 39 -7.85 11.77 -10.81
C VAL A 39 -7.69 10.95 -12.08
N ASP A 40 -8.00 11.52 -13.23
CA ASP A 40 -7.78 10.93 -14.55
C ASP A 40 -6.59 11.64 -15.24
N TYR A 41 -5.60 10.87 -15.63
CA TYR A 41 -4.45 11.31 -16.41
C TYR A 41 -4.70 11.01 -17.90
N SER A 42 -5.75 11.53 -18.49
CA SER A 42 -6.00 11.42 -19.93
C SER A 42 -5.60 12.70 -20.65
N ASN A 43 -4.53 12.64 -21.43
CA ASN A 43 -3.99 13.70 -22.31
C ASN A 43 -3.12 14.79 -21.67
N LYS A 44 -1.85 14.79 -22.05
CA LYS A 44 -0.86 15.88 -21.94
C LYS A 44 -0.58 16.43 -20.54
N GLY A 45 -0.48 15.54 -19.51
CA GLY A 45 0.04 15.96 -18.22
C GLY A 45 -0.93 16.81 -17.38
N SER A 46 -2.21 16.88 -17.74
CA SER A 46 -3.24 17.56 -16.95
C SER A 46 -3.91 16.55 -16.01
N ILE A 47 -4.00 16.92 -14.73
CA ILE A 47 -4.80 16.19 -13.75
C ILE A 47 -6.26 16.62 -13.96
N VAL A 48 -7.13 15.72 -14.39
CA VAL A 48 -8.56 15.96 -14.41
C VAL A 48 -9.15 15.45 -13.10
N VAL A 49 -9.64 16.37 -12.29
CA VAL A 49 -10.32 16.07 -11.04
C VAL A 49 -11.82 15.98 -11.35
N TYR A 50 -12.40 14.80 -11.14
CA TYR A 50 -13.86 14.65 -11.25
C TYR A 50 -14.50 14.95 -9.90
N ASP A 51 -15.41 15.95 -9.88
CA ASP A 51 -16.36 16.12 -8.79
C ASP A 51 -17.33 14.92 -8.73
N GLU A 52 -17.78 14.57 -7.54
CA GLU A 52 -18.86 13.59 -7.37
C GLU A 52 -20.06 14.00 -8.27
N PRO A 53 -20.79 13.04 -8.87
CA PRO A 53 -21.99 13.37 -9.62
C PRO A 53 -22.91 14.17 -8.70
N LYS A 54 -23.37 15.34 -9.19
CA LYS A 54 -24.25 16.26 -8.45
C LYS A 54 -25.51 15.51 -7.99
N THR A 55 -25.47 14.97 -6.80
CA THR A 55 -26.69 14.58 -6.09
C THR A 55 -27.35 15.86 -5.57
N TRP A 56 -28.64 15.99 -5.75
CA TRP A 56 -29.41 17.11 -5.23
C TRP A 56 -29.19 17.17 -3.71
N ILE A 57 -28.65 18.30 -3.24
CA ILE A 57 -28.45 18.52 -1.80
C ILE A 57 -29.85 18.82 -1.23
N ASP A 58 -30.33 17.92 -0.40
CA ASP A 58 -31.49 18.18 0.46
C ASP A 58 -31.05 19.17 1.54
N PHE A 59 -31.48 20.41 1.42
CA PHE A 59 -31.12 21.49 2.36
C PHE A 59 -31.81 21.37 3.73
N ASP A 60 -32.76 20.45 3.89
CA ASP A 60 -33.46 20.19 5.14
C ASP A 60 -32.89 19.00 5.92
N ALA A 61 -31.87 18.33 5.39
CA ALA A 61 -31.18 17.26 6.09
C ALA A 61 -30.31 17.84 7.22
N PRO A 62 -30.38 17.30 8.46
CA PRO A 62 -29.54 17.77 9.56
C PRO A 62 -28.06 17.62 9.21
N ILE A 63 -27.27 18.70 9.40
CA ILE A 63 -25.82 18.69 9.18
C ILE A 63 -25.23 17.57 10.04
N PRO A 64 -24.59 16.55 9.44
CA PRO A 64 -24.04 15.47 10.23
C PRO A 64 -22.93 15.99 11.14
N ILE A 65 -23.10 15.83 12.45
CA ILE A 65 -22.03 16.04 13.43
C ILE A 65 -20.98 14.98 13.13
N PHE A 66 -19.81 15.41 12.62
CA PHE A 66 -18.68 14.52 12.32
C PHE A 66 -18.10 13.97 13.62
N THR A 67 -18.61 12.82 14.06
CA THR A 67 -17.86 11.94 14.95
C THR A 67 -16.73 11.32 14.14
N THR A 68 -15.56 11.11 14.73
CA THR A 68 -14.42 10.42 14.11
C THR A 68 -14.88 9.02 13.70
N LYS A 69 -15.31 8.86 12.43
CA LYS A 69 -15.71 7.56 11.90
C LYS A 69 -14.48 6.81 11.45
N ASP A 70 -14.53 5.49 11.56
CA ASP A 70 -13.52 4.59 11.00
C ASP A 70 -13.25 4.90 9.53
N PRO A 71 -12.01 4.69 9.05
CA PRO A 71 -11.69 4.87 7.65
C PRO A 71 -12.59 4.00 6.76
N GLN A 72 -13.18 4.60 5.73
CA GLN A 72 -13.83 3.87 4.64
C GLN A 72 -12.80 3.66 3.53
N LEU A 73 -12.61 2.44 3.12
CA LEU A 73 -11.69 2.08 2.03
C LEU A 73 -12.31 2.46 0.68
N GLY A 74 -11.48 2.56 -0.37
CA GLY A 74 -11.98 2.76 -1.72
C GLY A 74 -13.00 1.69 -2.13
N ILE A 75 -12.77 0.44 -1.73
CA ILE A 75 -13.68 -0.68 -1.99
C ILE A 75 -15.06 -0.52 -1.32
N ASP A 76 -15.17 0.15 -0.17
CA ASP A 76 -16.44 0.41 0.52
C ASP A 76 -17.30 1.45 -0.20
N ARG A 77 -16.71 2.18 -1.15
CA ARG A 77 -17.32 3.31 -1.85
C ARG A 77 -17.82 2.92 -3.25
N LEU A 78 -18.45 1.74 -3.37
CA LEU A 78 -18.97 1.17 -4.63
C LEU A 78 -19.78 2.17 -5.47
N HIS A 79 -20.58 3.03 -4.84
CA HIS A 79 -21.40 4.04 -5.49
C HIS A 79 -20.60 5.02 -6.37
N LEU A 80 -19.30 5.19 -6.13
CA LEU A 80 -18.47 6.09 -6.92
C LEU A 80 -18.08 5.52 -8.28
N PHE A 81 -18.02 4.19 -8.42
CA PHE A 81 -17.44 3.59 -9.62
C PHE A 81 -18.29 2.49 -10.29
N VAL A 82 -19.20 1.84 -9.57
CA VAL A 82 -19.97 0.69 -10.08
C VAL A 82 -20.75 1.02 -11.35
N ASP A 83 -21.38 2.18 -11.41
CA ASP A 83 -22.17 2.57 -12.59
C ASP A 83 -21.28 2.74 -13.85
N SER A 84 -20.04 3.15 -13.72
CA SER A 84 -19.10 3.28 -14.83
C SER A 84 -18.58 1.93 -15.35
N LEU A 85 -18.79 0.86 -14.60
CA LEU A 85 -18.40 -0.51 -14.96
C LEU A 85 -19.48 -1.23 -15.79
N LYS A 86 -20.71 -0.72 -15.84
CA LYS A 86 -21.82 -1.34 -16.58
C LYS A 86 -21.48 -1.48 -18.06
N GLY A 87 -21.68 -2.67 -18.61
CA GLY A 87 -21.37 -3.00 -20.01
C GLY A 87 -19.88 -3.15 -20.33
N LYS A 88 -18.97 -3.08 -19.33
CA LYS A 88 -17.55 -3.30 -19.50
C LYS A 88 -17.15 -4.74 -19.16
N ARG A 89 -16.14 -5.25 -19.86
CA ARG A 89 -15.45 -6.50 -19.51
C ARG A 89 -14.39 -6.18 -18.49
N ILE A 90 -14.54 -6.68 -17.29
CA ILE A 90 -13.75 -6.29 -16.11
C ILE A 90 -12.74 -7.39 -15.77
N ALA A 91 -11.48 -7.03 -15.61
CA ALA A 91 -10.51 -7.85 -14.89
C ALA A 91 -10.27 -7.25 -13.50
N ILE A 92 -10.06 -8.09 -12.49
CA ILE A 92 -9.72 -7.63 -11.14
C ILE A 92 -8.37 -8.18 -10.71
N VAL A 93 -7.53 -7.33 -10.12
CA VAL A 93 -6.28 -7.71 -9.45
C VAL A 93 -6.55 -7.67 -7.96
N CYS A 94 -6.66 -8.82 -7.33
CA CYS A 94 -7.13 -8.92 -5.96
C CYS A 94 -6.60 -10.19 -5.24
N ASN A 95 -6.74 -10.19 -3.93
CA ASN A 95 -6.41 -11.35 -3.08
C ASN A 95 -7.40 -11.45 -1.90
N GLN A 96 -7.08 -12.24 -0.87
CA GLN A 96 -7.93 -12.44 0.31
C GLN A 96 -8.29 -11.16 1.05
N THR A 97 -7.53 -10.07 0.88
CA THR A 97 -7.82 -8.79 1.55
C THR A 97 -8.90 -7.98 0.85
N SER A 98 -9.30 -8.37 -0.36
CA SER A 98 -10.23 -7.64 -1.24
C SER A 98 -11.68 -7.89 -0.83
N MET A 99 -12.06 -7.40 0.36
CA MET A 99 -13.37 -7.62 0.96
C MET A 99 -14.20 -6.35 1.00
N VAL A 100 -15.45 -6.44 0.53
CA VAL A 100 -16.52 -5.48 0.77
C VAL A 100 -17.28 -5.97 2.00
N LYS A 101 -16.99 -5.42 3.17
CA LYS A 101 -17.42 -5.98 4.46
C LYS A 101 -16.99 -7.45 4.56
N ASP A 102 -17.95 -8.38 4.58
CA ASP A 102 -17.72 -9.81 4.73
C ASP A 102 -17.79 -10.59 3.40
N VAL A 103 -17.92 -9.90 2.26
CA VAL A 103 -18.04 -10.49 0.93
C VAL A 103 -16.85 -10.12 0.06
N HIS A 104 -16.24 -11.10 -0.60
CA HIS A 104 -15.12 -10.82 -1.50
C HIS A 104 -15.53 -9.96 -2.68
N LEU A 105 -14.64 -9.07 -3.16
CA LEU A 105 -14.89 -8.15 -4.28
C LEU A 105 -15.43 -8.86 -5.51
N LEU A 106 -14.85 -10.00 -5.91
CA LEU A 106 -15.34 -10.79 -7.05
C LEU A 106 -16.82 -11.15 -6.87
N ASP A 107 -17.16 -11.73 -5.72
CA ASP A 107 -18.54 -12.16 -5.44
C ASP A 107 -19.48 -10.95 -5.41
N THR A 108 -19.05 -9.81 -4.89
CA THR A 108 -19.81 -8.55 -4.85
C THR A 108 -20.11 -8.04 -6.27
N LEU A 109 -19.09 -7.98 -7.14
CA LEU A 109 -19.26 -7.48 -8.51
C LEU A 109 -20.17 -8.41 -9.33
N LEU A 110 -20.05 -9.72 -9.16
CA LEU A 110 -20.95 -10.70 -9.80
C LEU A 110 -22.39 -10.57 -9.30
N ALA A 111 -22.61 -10.37 -8.00
CA ALA A 111 -23.94 -10.13 -7.43
C ALA A 111 -24.59 -8.83 -7.94
N LEU A 112 -23.79 -7.85 -8.35
CA LEU A 112 -24.24 -6.62 -9.01
C LEU A 112 -24.44 -6.80 -10.53
N ASN A 113 -24.40 -8.02 -11.06
CA ASN A 113 -24.50 -8.36 -12.47
C ASN A 113 -23.47 -7.66 -13.37
N LEU A 114 -22.27 -7.41 -12.85
CA LEU A 114 -21.14 -6.87 -13.61
C LEU A 114 -20.37 -7.99 -14.31
N ASN A 115 -19.89 -7.72 -15.51
CA ASN A 115 -19.23 -8.71 -16.36
C ASN A 115 -17.74 -8.83 -15.98
N VAL A 116 -17.42 -9.59 -14.91
CA VAL A 116 -16.04 -9.93 -14.55
C VAL A 116 -15.58 -11.10 -15.40
N VAL A 117 -14.58 -10.91 -16.26
CA VAL A 117 -14.09 -11.91 -17.21
C VAL A 117 -12.88 -12.68 -16.70
N LYS A 118 -12.10 -12.12 -15.77
CA LYS A 118 -10.95 -12.81 -15.14
C LYS A 118 -10.47 -12.13 -13.87
N VAL A 119 -9.70 -12.89 -13.09
CA VAL A 119 -8.96 -12.42 -11.91
C VAL A 119 -7.48 -12.58 -12.15
N PHE A 120 -6.72 -11.53 -11.89
CA PHE A 120 -5.27 -11.56 -11.77
C PHE A 120 -4.88 -11.77 -10.31
N SER A 121 -4.16 -12.83 -10.02
CA SER A 121 -3.77 -13.25 -8.68
C SER A 121 -2.31 -12.92 -8.41
N PRO A 122 -1.97 -12.12 -7.38
CA PRO A 122 -0.60 -11.80 -7.02
C PRO A 122 0.07 -12.95 -6.25
N GLU A 123 1.25 -12.69 -5.69
CA GLU A 123 1.88 -13.56 -4.70
C GLU A 123 0.87 -13.93 -3.58
N HIS A 124 0.97 -15.13 -3.04
CA HIS A 124 0.05 -15.76 -2.08
C HIS A 124 -1.31 -16.22 -2.64
N GLY A 125 -1.58 -16.01 -3.92
CA GLY A 125 -2.80 -16.51 -4.55
C GLY A 125 -4.02 -15.60 -4.36
N PHE A 126 -5.10 -16.01 -5.00
CA PHE A 126 -6.36 -15.24 -5.02
C PHE A 126 -7.07 -15.22 -3.67
N ARG A 127 -7.06 -16.35 -2.94
CA ARG A 127 -7.69 -16.47 -1.62
C ARG A 127 -6.69 -16.57 -0.46
N GLY A 128 -5.40 -16.28 -0.71
CA GLY A 128 -4.35 -16.29 0.31
C GLY A 128 -3.93 -17.71 0.76
N ASP A 129 -4.15 -18.70 -0.08
CA ASP A 129 -3.97 -20.13 0.19
C ASP A 129 -2.61 -20.68 -0.28
N ILE A 130 -1.70 -19.80 -0.71
CA ILE A 130 -0.37 -20.18 -1.22
C ILE A 130 0.73 -19.58 -0.34
N SER A 131 1.72 -20.41 0.00
CA SER A 131 2.86 -20.00 0.80
C SER A 131 3.75 -18.99 0.07
N ALA A 132 4.50 -18.18 0.83
CA ALA A 132 5.44 -17.19 0.27
C ALA A 132 6.49 -17.87 -0.63
N GLY A 133 6.71 -17.33 -1.83
CA GLY A 133 7.67 -17.87 -2.79
C GLY A 133 7.21 -19.10 -3.57
N GLU A 134 6.06 -19.69 -3.26
CA GLU A 134 5.52 -20.83 -4.01
C GLU A 134 4.86 -20.38 -5.32
N LYS A 135 4.86 -21.30 -6.31
CA LYS A 135 4.28 -21.01 -7.63
C LYS A 135 2.77 -20.90 -7.55
N VAL A 136 2.23 -19.80 -8.03
CA VAL A 136 0.80 -19.60 -8.25
C VAL A 136 0.50 -20.01 -9.69
N SER A 137 -0.22 -21.11 -9.89
CA SER A 137 -0.63 -21.54 -11.24
C SER A 137 -1.93 -20.88 -11.65
N SER A 138 -2.08 -20.61 -12.96
CA SER A 138 -3.37 -20.19 -13.52
C SER A 138 -4.38 -21.35 -13.43
N SER A 139 -5.62 -21.01 -13.09
CA SER A 139 -6.69 -21.99 -12.86
C SER A 139 -8.06 -21.35 -13.07
N ILE A 140 -9.12 -22.01 -12.63
CA ILE A 140 -10.49 -21.46 -12.60
C ILE A 140 -10.94 -21.42 -11.14
N ASP A 141 -11.53 -20.31 -10.70
CA ASP A 141 -12.12 -20.24 -9.36
C ASP A 141 -13.29 -21.24 -9.27
N PRO A 142 -13.22 -22.24 -8.39
CA PRO A 142 -14.23 -23.32 -8.34
C PRO A 142 -15.62 -22.80 -7.91
N LYS A 143 -15.66 -21.66 -7.22
CA LYS A 143 -16.92 -21.08 -6.73
C LYS A 143 -17.66 -20.33 -7.81
N THR A 144 -16.96 -19.59 -8.67
CA THR A 144 -17.57 -18.65 -9.62
C THR A 144 -17.39 -19.06 -11.08
N GLY A 145 -16.48 -19.98 -11.37
CA GLY A 145 -16.10 -20.37 -12.73
C GLY A 145 -15.23 -19.32 -13.46
N ILE A 146 -14.80 -18.24 -12.76
CA ILE A 146 -14.00 -17.18 -13.36
C ILE A 146 -12.54 -17.63 -13.52
N PRO A 147 -11.89 -17.39 -14.67
CA PRO A 147 -10.48 -17.67 -14.89
C PRO A 147 -9.57 -16.89 -13.93
N LEU A 148 -8.61 -17.58 -13.33
CA LEU A 148 -7.55 -17.03 -12.49
C LEU A 148 -6.23 -17.05 -13.26
N VAL A 149 -5.61 -15.89 -13.45
CA VAL A 149 -4.31 -15.72 -14.09
C VAL A 149 -3.29 -15.30 -13.03
N SER A 150 -2.25 -16.12 -12.85
CA SER A 150 -1.19 -15.80 -11.89
C SER A 150 -0.30 -14.66 -12.40
N LEU A 151 -0.03 -13.68 -11.53
CA LEU A 151 0.96 -12.63 -11.74
C LEU A 151 2.19 -12.80 -10.83
N TYR A 152 2.60 -14.05 -10.61
CA TYR A 152 3.77 -14.39 -9.79
C TYR A 152 4.69 -15.41 -10.46
N GLY A 153 5.95 -15.46 -10.03
CA GLY A 153 6.96 -16.34 -10.62
C GLY A 153 7.51 -15.79 -11.94
N THR A 154 7.30 -16.49 -13.03
CA THR A 154 7.76 -16.08 -14.38
C THR A 154 6.81 -15.12 -15.09
N HIS A 155 5.52 -15.17 -14.76
CA HIS A 155 4.47 -14.33 -15.36
C HIS A 155 4.08 -13.21 -14.39
N LYS A 156 4.86 -12.13 -14.33
CA LYS A 156 4.66 -11.02 -13.38
C LYS A 156 3.84 -9.86 -13.94
N LYS A 157 3.71 -9.80 -15.26
CA LYS A 157 3.05 -8.72 -16.00
C LYS A 157 1.97 -9.33 -16.89
N PRO A 158 0.73 -8.81 -16.88
CA PRO A 158 -0.28 -9.21 -17.84
C PRO A 158 0.22 -9.03 -19.28
N THR A 159 0.01 -10.02 -20.13
CA THR A 159 0.31 -9.96 -21.56
C THR A 159 -0.80 -9.25 -22.33
N GLU A 160 -0.55 -8.91 -23.60
CA GLU A 160 -1.58 -8.43 -24.52
C GLU A 160 -2.74 -9.43 -24.64
N SER A 161 -2.44 -10.74 -24.71
CA SER A 161 -3.43 -11.81 -24.73
C SER A 161 -4.30 -11.83 -23.46
N ASP A 162 -3.70 -11.60 -22.29
CA ASP A 162 -4.44 -11.53 -21.03
C ASP A 162 -5.41 -10.35 -20.97
N LEU A 163 -5.13 -9.28 -21.69
CA LEU A 163 -5.93 -8.06 -21.72
C LEU A 163 -6.81 -7.90 -22.98
N SER A 164 -6.79 -8.84 -23.91
CA SER A 164 -7.49 -8.73 -25.20
C SER A 164 -9.01 -8.67 -25.04
N ASP A 165 -9.55 -9.38 -24.06
CA ASP A 165 -10.98 -9.44 -23.71
C ASP A 165 -11.34 -8.53 -22.51
N VAL A 166 -10.47 -7.59 -22.12
CA VAL A 166 -10.64 -6.69 -20.96
C VAL A 166 -10.82 -5.25 -21.45
N ASP A 167 -11.76 -4.52 -20.87
CA ASP A 167 -11.95 -3.08 -21.10
C ASP A 167 -11.41 -2.24 -19.96
N ILE A 168 -11.48 -2.76 -18.73
CA ILE A 168 -11.06 -2.06 -17.51
C ILE A 168 -10.46 -3.05 -16.49
N VAL A 169 -9.42 -2.61 -15.80
CA VAL A 169 -8.76 -3.39 -14.73
C VAL A 169 -9.00 -2.70 -13.40
N ILE A 170 -9.51 -3.43 -12.41
CA ILE A 170 -9.66 -2.95 -11.03
C ILE A 170 -8.53 -3.55 -10.19
N PHE A 171 -7.81 -2.72 -9.47
CA PHE A 171 -6.76 -3.14 -8.53
C PHE A 171 -7.23 -2.90 -7.10
N ASP A 172 -7.29 -3.95 -6.31
CA ASP A 172 -7.71 -3.91 -4.91
C ASP A 172 -6.90 -4.91 -4.07
N ILE A 173 -5.78 -4.48 -3.53
CA ILE A 173 -4.88 -5.29 -2.68
C ILE A 173 -4.40 -4.43 -1.51
N GLN A 174 -4.38 -4.99 -0.29
CA GLN A 174 -3.83 -4.34 0.88
C GLN A 174 -2.31 -4.35 0.87
N ASP A 175 -1.70 -3.17 0.86
CA ASP A 175 -0.27 -2.96 1.04
C ASP A 175 0.08 -2.66 2.51
N VAL A 176 1.36 -2.81 2.88
CA VAL A 176 1.84 -2.57 4.25
C VAL A 176 2.82 -1.38 4.38
N GLY A 177 3.02 -0.63 3.29
CA GLY A 177 3.78 0.62 3.31
C GLY A 177 5.28 0.49 3.27
N VAL A 178 5.81 -0.63 2.79
CA VAL A 178 7.25 -0.85 2.64
C VAL A 178 7.63 -1.32 1.25
N ARG A 179 8.73 -0.79 0.72
CA ARG A 179 9.17 -0.96 -0.67
C ARG A 179 9.33 -2.41 -1.11
N PHE A 180 9.82 -3.27 -0.24
CA PHE A 180 10.08 -4.67 -0.57
C PHE A 180 8.84 -5.58 -0.47
N TYR A 181 7.67 -5.05 -0.09
CA TYR A 181 6.42 -5.78 -0.16
C TYR A 181 5.92 -5.79 -1.61
N THR A 182 5.83 -6.96 -2.22
CA THR A 182 5.82 -7.14 -3.68
C THR A 182 4.57 -6.65 -4.40
N PHE A 183 3.51 -6.30 -3.70
CA PHE A 183 2.26 -5.83 -4.31
C PHE A 183 2.41 -4.48 -5.03
N LEU A 184 3.38 -3.64 -4.62
CA LEU A 184 3.75 -2.44 -5.39
C LEU A 184 4.32 -2.80 -6.76
N SER A 185 5.13 -3.86 -6.83
CA SER A 185 5.71 -4.34 -8.08
C SER A 185 4.65 -4.96 -8.98
N THR A 186 3.70 -5.70 -8.40
CA THR A 186 2.51 -6.20 -9.11
C THR A 186 1.71 -5.04 -9.68
N MET A 187 1.43 -4.00 -8.89
CA MET A 187 0.72 -2.80 -9.36
C MET A 187 1.45 -2.12 -10.52
N HIS A 188 2.77 -1.94 -10.40
CA HIS A 188 3.59 -1.36 -11.48
C HIS A 188 3.42 -2.13 -12.80
N PHE A 189 3.55 -3.45 -12.78
CA PHE A 189 3.42 -4.28 -14.00
C PHE A 189 2.01 -4.27 -14.57
N VAL A 190 0.98 -4.22 -13.73
CA VAL A 190 -0.41 -4.07 -14.19
C VAL A 190 -0.64 -2.70 -14.82
N MET A 191 -0.14 -1.61 -14.21
CA MET A 191 -0.20 -0.26 -14.77
C MET A 191 0.50 -0.19 -16.13
N GLU A 192 1.68 -0.80 -16.24
CA GLU A 192 2.46 -0.86 -17.48
C GLU A 192 1.71 -1.63 -18.58
N ALA A 193 1.18 -2.80 -18.26
CA ALA A 193 0.36 -3.58 -19.19
C ALA A 193 -0.90 -2.83 -19.63
N CYS A 194 -1.59 -2.15 -18.71
CA CYS A 194 -2.74 -1.29 -19.04
C CYS A 194 -2.35 -0.15 -19.98
N ALA A 195 -1.23 0.52 -19.73
CA ALA A 195 -0.73 1.61 -20.57
C ALA A 195 -0.38 1.14 -21.99
N GLU A 196 0.31 0.00 -22.12
CA GLU A 196 0.69 -0.60 -23.41
C GLU A 196 -0.52 -1.02 -24.24
N ASN A 197 -1.60 -1.46 -23.60
CA ASN A 197 -2.81 -1.98 -24.27
C ASN A 197 -3.97 -0.98 -24.25
N GLY A 198 -3.76 0.28 -23.86
CA GLY A 198 -4.78 1.32 -23.85
C GLY A 198 -5.95 1.06 -22.90
N LYS A 199 -5.75 0.24 -21.85
CA LYS A 199 -6.78 -0.10 -20.87
C LYS A 199 -6.80 0.92 -19.74
N GLN A 200 -7.99 1.15 -19.17
CA GLN A 200 -8.15 1.94 -17.96
C GLN A 200 -7.89 1.06 -16.74
N MET A 201 -7.23 1.62 -15.73
CA MET A 201 -7.05 0.99 -14.43
C MET A 201 -7.72 1.81 -13.33
N VAL A 202 -8.50 1.13 -12.48
CA VAL A 202 -9.12 1.69 -11.28
C VAL A 202 -8.39 1.12 -10.07
N VAL A 203 -7.88 1.97 -9.20
CA VAL A 203 -7.27 1.55 -7.92
C VAL A 203 -8.25 1.88 -6.80
N LEU A 204 -8.70 0.86 -6.10
CA LEU A 204 -9.49 1.01 -4.88
C LEU A 204 -8.51 1.22 -3.73
N ASP A 205 -8.33 2.49 -3.32
CA ASP A 205 -7.28 2.84 -2.37
C ASP A 205 -7.56 2.31 -0.96
N ARG A 206 -6.48 2.05 -0.22
CA ARG A 206 -6.52 1.44 1.10
C ARG A 206 -5.60 2.17 2.09
N PRO A 207 -5.99 2.26 3.39
CA PRO A 207 -5.11 2.77 4.42
C PRO A 207 -3.79 2.01 4.47
N ASN A 208 -2.69 2.74 4.56
CA ASN A 208 -1.38 2.15 4.79
C ASN A 208 -1.08 2.16 6.30
N PRO A 209 -0.84 1.01 6.96
CA PRO A 209 -0.57 0.93 8.39
C PRO A 209 0.73 1.64 8.81
N ASN A 210 1.69 1.77 7.89
CA ASN A 210 2.97 2.45 8.09
C ASN A 210 3.06 3.83 7.42
N ALA A 211 1.92 4.46 7.04
CA ALA A 211 1.92 5.75 6.35
C ALA A 211 2.44 6.93 7.17
N HIS A 212 2.52 6.80 8.48
CA HIS A 212 2.78 7.88 9.43
C HIS A 212 4.26 8.33 9.48
N TYR A 213 5.17 7.63 8.79
CA TYR A 213 6.59 7.99 8.73
C TYR A 213 7.21 7.61 7.38
N ILE A 214 8.39 8.18 7.14
CA ILE A 214 9.21 7.94 5.95
C ILE A 214 10.61 7.66 6.44
N ASP A 215 11.20 6.51 6.04
CA ASP A 215 12.50 6.12 6.52
C ASP A 215 13.21 5.06 5.66
N GLY A 216 14.52 4.94 5.85
CA GLY A 216 15.38 4.00 5.15
C GLY A 216 16.06 4.60 3.93
N PRO A 217 17.06 3.89 3.37
CA PRO A 217 17.77 4.34 2.18
C PRO A 217 16.87 4.32 0.94
N ILE A 218 17.12 5.28 0.05
CA ILE A 218 16.49 5.31 -1.28
C ILE A 218 17.04 4.18 -2.14
N LEU A 219 16.15 3.54 -2.92
CA LEU A 219 16.58 2.54 -3.90
C LEU A 219 17.38 3.19 -5.02
N GLU A 220 18.58 2.69 -5.25
CA GLU A 220 19.38 3.04 -6.42
C GLU A 220 18.98 2.19 -7.63
N PRO A 221 18.99 2.73 -8.86
CA PRO A 221 18.56 2.01 -10.08
C PRO A 221 19.24 0.66 -10.30
N ALA A 222 20.51 0.54 -9.91
CA ALA A 222 21.30 -0.71 -10.05
C ALA A 222 20.72 -1.88 -9.22
N TYR A 223 19.92 -1.61 -8.19
CA TYR A 223 19.31 -2.61 -7.31
C TYR A 223 17.82 -2.83 -7.58
N LYS A 224 17.29 -2.27 -8.67
CA LYS A 224 15.91 -2.49 -9.11
C LYS A 224 15.62 -3.97 -9.26
N SER A 225 14.53 -4.43 -8.65
CA SER A 225 14.10 -5.82 -8.65
C SER A 225 12.62 -5.92 -8.29
N PHE A 226 12.07 -7.14 -8.24
CA PHE A 226 10.68 -7.35 -7.83
C PHE A 226 10.42 -6.97 -6.35
N VAL A 227 11.45 -6.94 -5.50
CA VAL A 227 11.39 -6.42 -4.11
C VAL A 227 11.75 -4.93 -4.00
N GLY A 228 11.76 -4.20 -5.12
CA GLY A 228 12.03 -2.76 -5.16
C GLY A 228 12.11 -2.24 -6.58
N MET A 229 11.04 -1.60 -7.07
CA MET A 229 10.95 -1.14 -8.47
C MET A 229 11.38 0.31 -8.64
N HIS A 230 11.19 1.17 -7.64
CA HIS A 230 11.25 2.62 -7.79
C HIS A 230 12.21 3.27 -6.78
N PRO A 231 12.77 4.46 -7.10
CA PRO A 231 13.72 5.17 -6.25
C PRO A 231 13.02 5.84 -5.06
N VAL A 232 12.48 5.02 -4.16
CA VAL A 232 11.81 5.44 -2.93
C VAL A 232 12.52 4.83 -1.71
N PRO A 233 12.33 5.39 -0.49
CA PRO A 233 12.86 4.80 0.74
C PRO A 233 12.17 3.46 1.08
N ILE A 234 12.71 2.73 2.03
CA ILE A 234 12.11 1.49 2.51
C ILE A 234 10.68 1.75 2.99
N VAL A 235 10.46 2.73 3.85
CA VAL A 235 9.13 3.18 4.27
C VAL A 235 8.82 4.48 3.56
N TYR A 236 7.86 4.45 2.64
CA TYR A 236 7.59 5.57 1.74
C TYR A 236 6.42 6.46 2.19
N GLY A 237 5.63 6.04 3.19
CA GLY A 237 4.62 6.88 3.82
C GLY A 237 3.48 7.33 2.90
N MET A 238 3.02 6.50 1.97
CA MET A 238 1.92 6.77 1.02
C MET A 238 0.96 5.61 0.99
N THR A 239 -0.28 5.85 0.57
CA THR A 239 -1.19 4.76 0.21
C THR A 239 -0.82 4.16 -1.14
N ILE A 240 -1.40 3.01 -1.49
CA ILE A 240 -1.15 2.38 -2.78
C ILE A 240 -1.71 3.22 -3.95
N GLY A 241 -2.82 3.94 -3.73
CA GLY A 241 -3.38 4.87 -4.70
C GLY A 241 -2.48 6.08 -4.95
N GLU A 242 -1.95 6.71 -3.89
CA GLU A 242 -0.97 7.79 -3.99
C GLU A 242 0.32 7.33 -4.69
N TYR A 243 0.74 6.09 -4.40
CA TYR A 243 1.92 5.51 -5.03
C TYR A 243 1.70 5.26 -6.53
N ALA A 244 0.50 4.81 -6.93
CA ALA A 244 0.14 4.69 -8.35
C ALA A 244 0.19 6.04 -9.09
N LEU A 245 -0.28 7.13 -8.45
CA LEU A 245 -0.15 8.49 -8.99
C LEU A 245 1.31 8.88 -9.17
N MET A 246 2.18 8.52 -8.21
CA MET A 246 3.62 8.81 -8.30
C MET A 246 4.28 8.02 -9.43
N ILE A 247 3.94 6.75 -9.65
CA ILE A 247 4.46 5.95 -10.78
C ILE A 247 4.20 6.67 -12.10
N ASN A 248 2.98 7.14 -12.32
CA ASN A 248 2.62 7.90 -13.53
C ASN A 248 3.34 9.25 -13.59
N GLY A 249 3.28 10.03 -12.50
CA GLY A 249 3.75 11.40 -12.48
C GLY A 249 5.27 11.55 -12.58
N GLU A 250 6.03 10.58 -12.08
CA GLU A 250 7.48 10.53 -12.20
C GLU A 250 7.95 9.75 -13.47
N GLY A 251 6.99 9.23 -14.27
CA GLY A 251 7.30 8.55 -15.54
C GLY A 251 8.08 7.25 -15.35
N TRP A 252 7.73 6.45 -14.35
CA TRP A 252 8.47 5.23 -14.01
C TRP A 252 8.04 3.99 -14.80
N LEU A 253 6.97 4.06 -15.58
CA LEU A 253 6.60 3.00 -16.52
C LEU A 253 7.59 2.95 -17.70
N ASP A 254 7.74 1.78 -18.31
CA ASP A 254 8.62 1.64 -19.48
C ASP A 254 8.24 2.63 -20.59
N LYS A 255 9.26 3.10 -21.34
CA LYS A 255 9.10 4.13 -22.39
C LYS A 255 8.35 5.39 -21.95
N LYS A 256 8.31 5.66 -20.63
CA LYS A 256 7.55 6.78 -20.03
C LYS A 256 6.07 6.77 -20.41
N LEU A 257 5.51 5.58 -20.58
CA LEU A 257 4.09 5.41 -20.78
C LEU A 257 3.29 5.98 -19.59
N THR A 258 2.04 6.34 -19.83
CA THR A 258 1.11 6.81 -18.80
C THR A 258 -0.11 5.90 -18.78
N CYS A 259 -0.40 5.29 -17.65
CA CYS A 259 -1.60 4.50 -17.44
C CYS A 259 -2.82 5.40 -17.27
N ARG A 260 -3.94 5.10 -17.94
CA ARG A 260 -5.24 5.74 -17.67
C ARG A 260 -5.72 5.29 -16.29
N LEU A 261 -5.42 6.09 -15.28
CA LEU A 261 -5.57 5.73 -13.87
C LEU A 261 -6.75 6.49 -13.25
N TRP A 262 -7.58 5.77 -12.51
CA TRP A 262 -8.63 6.32 -11.66
C TRP A 262 -8.47 5.79 -10.24
N ILE A 263 -8.27 6.69 -9.27
CA ILE A 263 -8.17 6.31 -7.87
C ILE A 263 -9.51 6.53 -7.19
N ILE A 264 -10.02 5.51 -6.51
CA ILE A 264 -11.16 5.63 -5.59
C ILE A 264 -10.58 5.80 -4.19
N PRO A 265 -10.53 7.03 -3.65
CA PRO A 265 -9.81 7.31 -2.41
C PRO A 265 -10.53 6.77 -1.19
N CYS A 266 -9.80 6.59 -0.09
CA CYS A 266 -10.36 6.36 1.24
C CYS A 266 -11.12 7.61 1.73
N LYS A 267 -12.09 7.42 2.62
CA LYS A 267 -12.76 8.51 3.34
C LYS A 267 -12.45 8.41 4.83
N ASN A 268 -12.41 9.53 5.55
CA ASN A 268 -12.07 9.61 6.98
C ASN A 268 -10.67 9.05 7.29
N TYR A 269 -9.71 9.20 6.39
CA TYR A 269 -8.35 8.71 6.52
C TYR A 269 -7.35 9.85 6.37
N THR A 270 -6.28 9.78 7.15
CA THR A 270 -5.06 10.59 7.00
C THR A 270 -3.85 9.68 7.18
N HIS A 271 -2.66 10.10 6.79
CA HIS A 271 -1.44 9.32 7.03
C HIS A 271 -1.15 9.10 8.53
N LYS A 272 -1.74 9.88 9.43
CA LYS A 272 -1.62 9.72 10.88
C LYS A 272 -2.61 8.73 11.47
N THR A 273 -3.63 8.34 10.72
CA THR A 273 -4.66 7.41 11.18
C THR A 273 -4.03 6.07 11.52
N LYS A 274 -4.26 5.59 12.74
CA LYS A 274 -3.90 4.22 13.10
C LYS A 274 -4.90 3.28 12.44
N TYR A 275 -4.41 2.36 11.63
CA TYR A 275 -5.25 1.38 10.96
C TYR A 275 -4.71 -0.02 11.19
N VAL A 276 -5.49 -0.83 11.88
CA VAL A 276 -5.20 -2.25 12.11
C VAL A 276 -5.85 -3.04 10.97
N LEU A 277 -5.06 -3.84 10.27
CA LEU A 277 -5.57 -4.62 9.15
C LEU A 277 -6.51 -5.72 9.66
N PRO A 278 -7.76 -5.78 9.21
CA PRO A 278 -8.72 -6.80 9.65
C PRO A 278 -8.39 -8.19 9.11
N ILE A 279 -7.64 -8.26 8.01
CA ILE A 279 -7.24 -9.49 7.36
C ILE A 279 -5.72 -9.46 7.17
N PRO A 280 -5.00 -10.52 7.58
CA PRO A 280 -3.57 -10.64 7.34
C PRO A 280 -3.24 -10.50 5.85
N PRO A 281 -2.33 -9.56 5.49
CA PRO A 281 -1.98 -9.32 4.08
C PRO A 281 -1.10 -10.42 3.50
N SER A 282 -0.45 -11.22 4.36
CA SER A 282 0.32 -12.41 3.97
C SER A 282 0.35 -13.44 5.11
N PRO A 283 0.69 -14.70 4.82
CA PRO A 283 0.79 -15.75 5.84
C PRO A 283 1.79 -15.48 6.95
N ASN A 284 2.77 -14.59 6.73
CA ASN A 284 3.79 -14.25 7.72
C ASN A 284 3.63 -12.86 8.35
N LEU A 285 2.66 -12.05 7.93
CA LEU A 285 2.33 -10.76 8.55
C LEU A 285 0.94 -10.85 9.16
N ARG A 286 0.82 -11.63 10.26
CA ARG A 286 -0.47 -12.03 10.84
C ARG A 286 -1.03 -11.05 11.87
N SER A 287 -0.18 -10.17 12.41
CA SER A 287 -0.54 -9.27 13.50
C SER A 287 -0.15 -7.81 13.22
N GLU A 288 -0.73 -6.88 13.97
CA GLU A 288 -0.32 -5.48 13.96
C GLU A 288 1.16 -5.34 14.33
N LEU A 289 1.66 -6.15 15.27
CA LEU A 289 3.06 -6.15 15.69
C LEU A 289 3.98 -6.54 14.54
N ALA A 290 3.73 -7.69 13.89
CA ALA A 290 4.52 -8.16 12.75
C ALA A 290 4.58 -7.10 11.63
N ILE A 291 3.44 -6.48 11.29
CA ILE A 291 3.35 -5.41 10.28
C ILE A 291 4.18 -4.18 10.69
N SER A 292 4.14 -3.77 11.95
CA SER A 292 4.90 -2.63 12.44
C SER A 292 6.41 -2.87 12.54
N LEU A 293 6.82 -4.12 12.82
CA LEU A 293 8.21 -4.54 12.89
C LEU A 293 8.82 -4.90 11.52
N TYR A 294 7.98 -5.23 10.54
CA TYR A 294 8.41 -5.67 9.22
C TYR A 294 9.42 -4.74 8.55
N PRO A 295 9.29 -3.40 8.58
CA PRO A 295 10.31 -2.49 8.05
C PRO A 295 11.70 -2.66 8.66
N SER A 296 11.78 -3.05 9.94
CA SER A 296 13.03 -3.24 10.68
C SER A 296 13.60 -4.66 10.55
N LEU A 297 12.73 -5.67 10.37
CA LEU A 297 13.12 -7.08 10.40
C LEU A 297 13.31 -7.71 9.01
N CYS A 298 12.73 -7.13 7.96
CA CYS A 298 12.80 -7.76 6.63
C CYS A 298 14.25 -7.92 6.11
N LEU A 299 15.17 -7.04 6.47
CA LEU A 299 16.58 -7.15 6.08
C LEU A 299 17.26 -8.43 6.60
N PHE A 300 16.74 -9.00 7.68
CA PHE A 300 17.19 -10.31 8.18
C PHE A 300 16.93 -11.47 7.20
N GLU A 301 16.00 -11.33 6.27
CA GLU A 301 15.73 -12.37 5.27
C GLU A 301 16.94 -12.68 4.37
N ALA A 302 17.94 -11.80 4.38
CA ALA A 302 19.20 -12.00 3.69
C ALA A 302 20.36 -12.32 4.66
N THR A 303 20.05 -12.83 5.85
CA THR A 303 21.01 -13.17 6.89
C THR A 303 20.78 -14.60 7.41
N THR A 304 21.74 -15.10 8.19
CA THR A 304 21.64 -16.41 8.83
C THR A 304 20.65 -16.44 10.01
N VAL A 305 20.16 -15.29 10.47
CA VAL A 305 19.30 -15.16 11.66
C VAL A 305 17.82 -15.45 11.28
N SER A 306 17.18 -16.29 12.08
CA SER A 306 15.73 -16.53 11.95
C SER A 306 14.93 -15.34 12.50
N ILE A 307 13.87 -14.94 11.77
CA ILE A 307 12.88 -13.93 12.19
C ILE A 307 11.54 -14.56 12.54
N GLY A 308 11.57 -15.79 13.06
CA GLY A 308 10.37 -16.48 13.49
C GLY A 308 9.50 -17.06 12.37
N ARG A 309 9.91 -17.00 11.09
CA ARG A 309 9.22 -17.76 10.04
C ARG A 309 9.26 -19.25 10.40
N GLY A 310 8.15 -19.96 10.24
CA GLY A 310 8.03 -21.35 10.71
C GLY A 310 7.69 -21.48 12.19
N THR A 311 7.26 -20.39 12.84
CA THR A 311 6.67 -20.35 14.20
C THR A 311 5.33 -19.63 14.17
N ASP A 312 4.67 -19.53 15.32
CA ASP A 312 3.44 -18.74 15.48
C ASP A 312 3.69 -17.21 15.54
N GLN A 313 4.97 -16.79 15.61
CA GLN A 313 5.39 -15.39 15.78
C GLN A 313 6.33 -14.90 14.66
N PRO A 314 5.97 -15.08 13.36
CA PRO A 314 6.81 -14.60 12.27
C PRO A 314 6.88 -13.06 12.29
N PHE A 315 8.10 -12.51 12.15
CA PHE A 315 8.40 -11.06 12.27
C PHE A 315 8.09 -10.44 13.63
N GLU A 316 7.96 -11.25 14.68
CA GLU A 316 7.77 -10.78 16.06
C GLU A 316 8.92 -11.23 16.97
N VAL A 317 9.76 -12.12 16.47
CA VAL A 317 10.94 -12.64 17.15
C VAL A 317 12.13 -12.68 16.21
N TYR A 318 13.34 -12.65 16.74
CA TYR A 318 14.54 -12.99 15.98
C TYR A 318 15.53 -13.74 16.84
N GLY A 319 16.33 -14.62 16.24
CA GLY A 319 17.30 -15.43 16.98
C GLY A 319 18.12 -16.36 16.11
N HIS A 320 19.12 -16.96 16.74
CA HIS A 320 20.03 -17.88 16.08
C HIS A 320 20.52 -18.95 17.07
N PRO A 321 20.79 -20.22 16.63
CA PRO A 321 21.28 -21.27 17.54
C PRO A 321 22.62 -20.96 18.22
N LYS A 322 23.42 -20.06 17.62
CA LYS A 322 24.72 -19.65 18.13
C LYS A 322 24.72 -18.35 18.92
N PHE A 323 23.57 -17.72 19.12
CA PHE A 323 23.50 -16.63 20.08
C PHE A 323 23.82 -17.16 21.49
N PRO A 324 24.40 -16.34 22.36
CA PRO A 324 24.51 -16.67 23.77
C PRO A 324 23.15 -17.05 24.35
N ASN A 325 23.15 -17.81 25.44
CA ASN A 325 21.90 -18.19 26.09
C ASN A 325 21.08 -16.94 26.46
N THR A 326 19.83 -16.94 26.05
CA THR A 326 18.82 -15.92 26.34
C THR A 326 17.68 -16.52 27.11
N GLU A 327 16.85 -15.70 27.76
CA GLU A 327 15.66 -16.16 28.47
C GLU A 327 14.57 -16.69 27.51
N PHE A 328 14.62 -16.28 26.24
CA PHE A 328 13.65 -16.66 25.21
C PHE A 328 14.30 -17.53 24.15
N THR A 329 13.66 -18.64 23.85
CA THR A 329 14.05 -19.57 22.76
C THR A 329 12.86 -19.93 21.90
N PHE A 330 13.13 -20.28 20.64
CA PHE A 330 12.12 -20.78 19.69
C PHE A 330 12.75 -21.72 18.67
N SER A 331 11.92 -22.56 18.06
CA SER A 331 12.39 -23.55 17.08
C SER A 331 11.52 -23.48 15.83
N PRO A 332 12.02 -22.91 14.71
CA PRO A 332 11.30 -22.87 13.44
C PRO A 332 11.02 -24.29 12.90
N LYS A 333 9.84 -24.49 12.28
CA LYS A 333 9.47 -25.72 11.58
C LYS A 333 8.77 -25.39 10.28
N PRO A 334 8.92 -26.21 9.23
CA PRO A 334 8.12 -26.06 8.02
C PRO A 334 6.63 -26.00 8.34
N GLN A 335 5.95 -24.98 7.85
CA GLN A 335 4.50 -24.78 7.98
C GLN A 335 3.98 -23.93 6.86
N PHE A 336 2.65 -23.78 6.78
CA PHE A 336 2.02 -22.86 5.83
C PHE A 336 2.61 -21.44 5.97
N GLY A 337 2.99 -20.84 4.83
CA GLY A 337 3.67 -19.55 4.78
C GLY A 337 5.20 -19.62 4.90
N ALA A 338 5.77 -20.75 5.33
CA ALA A 338 7.21 -20.94 5.51
C ALA A 338 7.60 -22.40 5.30
N SER A 339 7.67 -22.85 4.05
CA SER A 339 8.02 -24.25 3.69
C SER A 339 9.47 -24.60 4.06
N ASN A 340 10.38 -23.63 3.99
CA ASN A 340 11.80 -23.78 4.34
C ASN A 340 12.27 -22.60 5.21
N PRO A 341 11.86 -22.53 6.48
CA PRO A 341 12.25 -21.43 7.34
C PRO A 341 13.74 -21.49 7.69
N PRO A 342 14.43 -20.33 7.80
CA PRO A 342 15.79 -20.29 8.33
C PRO A 342 15.89 -20.96 9.69
N GLN A 343 16.97 -21.70 9.95
CA GLN A 343 17.23 -22.45 11.19
C GLN A 343 16.14 -23.49 11.52
N ALA A 344 15.55 -24.13 10.49
CA ALA A 344 14.54 -25.18 10.70
C ALA A 344 15.03 -26.29 11.65
N TYR A 345 14.18 -26.66 12.61
CA TYR A 345 14.44 -27.67 13.64
C TYR A 345 15.56 -27.38 14.63
N CYS A 346 16.19 -26.18 14.54
CA CYS A 346 17.19 -25.74 15.51
C CYS A 346 16.53 -24.98 16.65
N ASN A 347 17.06 -25.16 17.88
CA ASN A 347 16.67 -24.30 18.99
C ASN A 347 17.47 -22.99 18.91
N CYS A 348 16.77 -21.90 18.61
CA CYS A 348 17.35 -20.55 18.49
C CYS A 348 17.24 -19.84 19.84
N ASN A 349 18.35 -19.37 20.38
CA ASN A 349 18.35 -18.34 21.42
C ASN A 349 17.97 -17.01 20.74
N GLY A 350 17.13 -16.20 21.36
CA GLY A 350 16.64 -15.00 20.68
C GLY A 350 15.89 -14.01 21.54
N PHE A 351 15.13 -13.17 20.88
CA PHE A 351 14.38 -12.07 21.49
C PHE A 351 12.95 -12.09 21.02
N ASN A 352 12.02 -11.97 21.97
CA ASN A 352 10.61 -11.73 21.69
C ASN A 352 10.36 -10.21 21.74
N LEU A 353 9.79 -9.69 20.67
CA LEU A 353 9.57 -8.24 20.49
C LEU A 353 8.15 -7.81 20.88
N ALA A 354 7.38 -8.64 21.56
CA ALA A 354 6.00 -8.35 21.96
C ALA A 354 5.88 -7.04 22.77
N SER A 355 6.88 -6.70 23.61
CA SER A 355 6.93 -5.45 24.34
C SER A 355 7.05 -4.19 23.45
N SER A 356 7.42 -4.36 22.19
CA SER A 356 7.53 -3.26 21.21
C SER A 356 6.16 -2.73 20.74
N LEU A 357 5.06 -3.46 20.96
CA LEU A 357 3.70 -3.02 20.63
C LEU A 357 3.27 -1.73 21.34
N ALA A 358 3.84 -1.44 22.50
CA ALA A 358 3.43 -0.29 23.31
C ALA A 358 3.77 1.06 22.66
N LYS A 359 4.63 1.10 21.63
CA LYS A 359 5.07 2.34 20.98
C LYS A 359 5.02 2.17 19.46
N ARG A 360 4.20 2.99 18.81
CA ARG A 360 4.23 3.12 17.35
C ARG A 360 5.62 3.55 16.89
N SER A 361 6.26 2.77 16.04
CA SER A 361 7.58 3.13 15.49
C SER A 361 7.46 4.31 14.52
N TYR A 362 8.41 5.23 14.58
CA TYR A 362 8.55 6.35 13.63
C TYR A 362 9.86 6.25 12.84
N GLU A 363 10.55 5.12 12.97
CA GLU A 363 11.82 4.85 12.30
C GLU A 363 12.08 3.34 12.20
N ILE A 364 12.90 2.96 11.24
CA ILE A 364 13.44 1.60 11.11
C ILE A 364 14.45 1.40 12.26
N ASN A 365 14.25 0.38 13.09
CA ASN A 365 15.15 0.09 14.19
C ASN A 365 16.32 -0.80 13.71
N LEU A 366 17.41 -0.19 13.33
CA LEU A 366 18.65 -0.88 12.91
C LEU A 366 19.35 -1.62 14.06
N ASN A 367 19.02 -1.29 15.33
CA ASN A 367 19.68 -1.93 16.46
C ASN A 367 19.39 -3.43 16.55
N TYR A 368 18.27 -3.92 15.97
CA TYR A 368 18.02 -5.36 15.90
C TYR A 368 19.09 -6.07 15.06
N LEU A 369 19.41 -5.51 13.88
CA LEU A 369 20.45 -6.06 12.99
C LEU A 369 21.85 -5.92 13.61
N ILE A 370 22.15 -4.76 14.21
CA ILE A 370 23.43 -4.52 14.88
C ILE A 370 23.62 -5.49 16.03
N ASN A 371 22.62 -5.63 16.91
CA ASN A 371 22.65 -6.56 18.03
C ASN A 371 22.86 -8.01 17.56
N ALA A 372 22.13 -8.45 16.54
CA ALA A 372 22.26 -9.81 16.01
C ALA A 372 23.65 -10.07 15.43
N ARG A 373 24.22 -9.13 14.69
CA ARG A 373 25.61 -9.21 14.19
C ARG A 373 26.60 -9.33 15.36
N ASP A 374 26.47 -8.48 16.35
CA ASP A 374 27.40 -8.41 17.48
C ASP A 374 27.34 -9.70 18.33
N LEU A 375 26.16 -10.29 18.49
CA LEU A 375 25.96 -11.58 19.18
C LEU A 375 26.56 -12.77 18.42
N LEU A 376 26.57 -12.76 17.09
CA LEU A 376 27.20 -13.80 16.28
C LEU A 376 28.72 -13.67 16.26
N GLY A 377 29.24 -12.45 16.39
CA GLY A 377 30.68 -12.15 16.26
C GLY A 377 31.22 -12.54 14.89
N ASP A 378 32.54 -12.62 14.78
CA ASP A 378 33.23 -12.91 13.51
C ASP A 378 33.22 -14.39 13.11
N SER A 379 32.71 -15.28 13.98
CA SER A 379 32.73 -16.73 13.75
C SER A 379 31.68 -17.22 12.76
N ILE A 380 30.69 -16.40 12.45
CA ILE A 380 29.58 -16.74 11.54
C ILE A 380 29.32 -15.57 10.62
N GLU A 381 29.25 -15.83 9.32
CA GLU A 381 28.83 -14.82 8.35
C GLU A 381 27.40 -14.38 8.64
N PHE A 382 27.22 -13.13 9.07
CA PHE A 382 25.91 -12.58 9.43
C PHE A 382 25.04 -12.40 8.17
N ILE A 383 25.57 -11.77 7.10
CA ILE A 383 24.87 -11.56 5.84
C ILE A 383 25.35 -12.60 4.82
N ASP A 384 24.68 -13.74 4.77
CA ASP A 384 25.02 -14.87 3.87
C ASP A 384 24.49 -14.68 2.44
N GLN A 385 23.45 -13.85 2.24
CA GLN A 385 22.86 -13.54 0.95
C GLN A 385 23.10 -12.07 0.55
N GLY A 386 24.37 -11.67 0.45
CA GLY A 386 24.75 -10.27 0.26
C GLY A 386 24.13 -9.56 -0.92
N ALA A 387 23.93 -10.26 -2.06
CA ALA A 387 23.23 -9.71 -3.22
C ALA A 387 21.75 -9.45 -2.94
N PHE A 388 21.10 -10.32 -2.19
CA PHE A 388 19.70 -10.14 -1.80
C PHE A 388 19.55 -9.05 -0.73
N PHE A 389 20.48 -8.99 0.24
CA PHE A 389 20.55 -7.90 1.20
C PHE A 389 20.60 -6.53 0.52
N ASN A 390 21.48 -6.37 -0.49
CA ASN A 390 21.59 -5.12 -1.25
C ASN A 390 20.30 -4.78 -2.01
N ARG A 391 19.57 -5.77 -2.53
CA ARG A 391 18.25 -5.54 -3.18
C ARG A 391 17.21 -5.08 -2.17
N LEU A 392 17.14 -5.67 -0.99
CA LEU A 392 16.24 -5.24 0.08
C LEU A 392 16.61 -3.84 0.59
N ALA A 393 17.88 -3.60 0.86
CA ALA A 393 18.40 -2.29 1.26
C ALA A 393 18.22 -1.23 0.17
N GLY A 394 18.30 -1.63 -1.11
CA GLY A 394 18.23 -0.74 -2.27
C GLY A 394 19.58 -0.14 -2.66
N ASN A 395 20.68 -0.53 -2.00
CA ASN A 395 22.05 -0.14 -2.32
C ASN A 395 23.05 -1.11 -1.67
N ALA A 396 24.34 -1.01 -2.00
CA ALA A 396 25.40 -1.78 -1.36
C ALA A 396 25.95 -1.11 -0.09
N ILE A 397 25.72 0.18 0.07
CA ILE A 397 26.34 1.02 1.12
C ILE A 397 25.94 0.52 2.51
N LEU A 398 24.69 0.14 2.72
CA LEU A 398 24.21 -0.33 4.01
C LEU A 398 24.98 -1.56 4.49
N LYS A 399 25.26 -2.54 3.60
CA LYS A 399 26.07 -3.72 3.92
C LYS A 399 27.48 -3.34 4.35
N GLU A 400 28.12 -2.40 3.64
CA GLU A 400 29.45 -1.91 3.97
C GLU A 400 29.48 -1.17 5.31
N GLN A 401 28.47 -0.36 5.60
CA GLN A 401 28.34 0.35 6.89
C GLN A 401 28.22 -0.64 8.05
N PHE A 402 27.43 -1.70 7.88
CA PHE A 402 27.38 -2.79 8.87
C PHE A 402 28.73 -3.47 9.05
N ALA A 403 29.46 -3.80 7.98
CA ALA A 403 30.76 -4.43 8.03
C ALA A 403 31.82 -3.53 8.73
N LYS A 404 31.70 -2.21 8.59
CA LYS A 404 32.58 -1.23 9.25
C LYS A 404 32.17 -0.94 10.70
N GLY A 405 31.13 -1.57 11.24
CA GLY A 405 30.69 -1.38 12.62
C GLY A 405 30.00 -0.05 12.89
N TRP A 406 29.42 0.61 11.89
CA TRP A 406 28.73 1.88 12.09
C TRP A 406 27.51 1.72 12.99
N SER A 407 27.29 2.71 13.86
CA SER A 407 26.09 2.79 14.69
C SER A 407 24.83 3.11 13.86
N ALA A 408 23.66 2.77 14.37
CA ALA A 408 22.39 3.12 13.77
C ALA A 408 22.26 4.63 13.47
N LYS A 409 22.80 5.49 14.34
CA LYS A 409 22.78 6.95 14.16
C LYS A 409 23.64 7.40 12.98
N GLU A 410 24.84 6.85 12.84
CA GLU A 410 25.74 7.16 11.71
C GLU A 410 25.13 6.70 10.39
N ILE A 411 24.62 5.47 10.33
CA ILE A 411 23.94 4.92 9.15
C ILE A 411 22.77 5.81 8.75
N ARG A 412 21.86 6.12 9.66
CA ARG A 412 20.67 6.97 9.40
C ARG A 412 21.04 8.37 8.92
N SER A 413 22.17 8.92 9.38
CA SER A 413 22.63 10.24 8.94
C SER A 413 22.87 10.31 7.44
N THR A 414 23.26 9.19 6.80
CA THR A 414 23.51 9.10 5.37
C THR A 414 22.24 9.10 4.53
N TRP A 415 21.08 8.77 5.12
CA TRP A 415 19.82 8.74 4.40
C TRP A 415 19.13 10.09 4.27
N LYS A 416 19.47 11.04 5.17
CA LYS A 416 18.79 12.34 5.28
C LYS A 416 18.64 13.09 3.95
N PRO A 417 19.67 13.28 3.12
CA PRO A 417 19.53 14.03 1.87
C PRO A 417 18.49 13.39 0.93
N GLY A 418 18.54 12.06 0.76
CA GLY A 418 17.60 11.33 -0.06
C GLY A 418 16.18 11.38 0.47
N LEU A 419 16.00 11.29 1.80
CA LEU A 419 14.69 11.36 2.43
C LEU A 419 14.05 12.75 2.27
N GLU A 420 14.82 13.84 2.38
CA GLU A 420 14.28 15.20 2.16
C GLU A 420 13.87 15.42 0.71
N GLU A 421 14.66 14.96 -0.26
CA GLU A 421 14.28 15.02 -1.67
C GLU A 421 13.05 14.17 -1.95
N PHE A 422 12.96 12.96 -1.41
CA PHE A 422 11.79 12.11 -1.56
C PHE A 422 10.52 12.76 -0.97
N LYS A 423 10.60 13.39 0.21
CA LYS A 423 9.48 14.12 0.80
C LYS A 423 8.97 15.23 -0.11
N ARG A 424 9.86 15.94 -0.82
CA ARG A 424 9.51 16.99 -1.78
C ARG A 424 8.77 16.40 -3.00
N ILE A 425 9.26 15.28 -3.54
CA ILE A 425 8.62 14.58 -4.66
C ILE A 425 7.27 14.03 -4.24
N ARG A 426 7.21 13.31 -3.11
CA ARG A 426 6.02 12.69 -2.54
C ARG A 426 4.86 13.66 -2.42
N LYS A 427 5.12 14.89 -1.97
CA LYS A 427 4.10 15.92 -1.71
C LYS A 427 3.19 16.20 -2.90
N LYS A 428 3.66 15.97 -4.14
CA LYS A 428 2.89 16.20 -5.38
C LYS A 428 1.74 15.20 -5.55
N TYR A 429 1.79 14.05 -4.88
CA TYR A 429 0.93 12.90 -5.12
C TYR A 429 0.03 12.52 -3.95
N LEU A 430 0.09 13.31 -2.86
CA LEU A 430 -0.70 13.05 -1.68
C LEU A 430 -2.18 13.39 -1.90
N LEU A 431 -3.04 12.44 -1.56
CA LEU A 431 -4.49 12.59 -1.52
C LEU A 431 -4.99 12.87 -0.10
N TYR A 432 -4.16 12.60 0.92
CA TYR A 432 -4.54 12.69 2.33
C TYR A 432 -3.54 13.55 3.11
N ASN A 433 -4.05 14.30 4.09
CA ASN A 433 -3.25 15.20 4.95
C ASN A 433 -2.64 14.50 6.16
#